data_4927fa9d28cd105c1c42bb0ebb4c4fbf
#
_entry.id   4927fa9d28cd105c1c42bb0ebb4c4fbf
#
_cell.length_a   1.000
_cell.length_b   1.000
_cell.length_c   1.000
_cell.angle_alpha   90.00
_cell.angle_beta   90.00
_cell.angle_gamma   90.00
#
_symmetry.space_group_name_H-M   'P 1'
#
loop_
_entity.id
_entity.type
_entity.pdbx_description
1 polymer ?
#
loop_
_entity_poly.entity_id
_entity_poly.type
_entity_poly.pdbx_seq_one_letter_code
_entity_poly.pdbx_strand_id
1 'polypeptide(L)'
;MKIIIYIFISTVSFSQNCDSNNWKTYYESDGHNMKYCELSGADLSGENLSEANLEGANLSGANLSGANLKLAKLISANLSKVEFSGANIVGVNFHKANLSNVDFSGFDLRGPKNFWDVNLSNSNLENANLSGNYDNINVRGQVLWKANLTGANLKGANLDGSYLREASLINADLSGTTLRDTDLRNARLSLALILNTRFSGSNLKGSIIKDATIKDAKFVKTNLNSADFSGSTIHITDFRGSQLKGARLPKYLGKSILSGTNLKGAILSGANLSESKFINANLQNADLRGANLTKAILTGADLTMANLERANLQNADLSKAVLSNANLLSAKLEGANLEGIIRE
;
A
#
# COMPACT_ATOMS: atom_id res chain seq x y z
N MET A 1 63.17 11.47 37.09
CA MET A 1 62.81 11.08 35.72
C MET A 1 61.56 10.18 35.84
N LYS A 2 60.38 10.74 35.67
CA LYS A 2 59.13 9.99 35.74
C LYS A 2 58.86 9.45 34.33
N ILE A 3 58.89 8.14 34.19
CA ILE A 3 58.53 7.45 32.97
C ILE A 3 56.98 7.42 32.93
N ILE A 4 56.38 8.18 31.99
CA ILE A 4 54.95 8.11 31.68
C ILE A 4 54.82 6.97 30.68
N ILE A 5 54.28 5.84 31.14
CA ILE A 5 53.89 4.74 30.25
C ILE A 5 52.56 5.16 29.60
N TYR A 6 52.59 5.55 28.31
CA TYR A 6 51.39 5.65 27.48
C TYR A 6 50.92 4.23 27.21
N ILE A 7 49.88 3.80 27.93
CA ILE A 7 49.12 2.64 27.52
C ILE A 7 48.33 3.06 26.28
N PHE A 8 48.82 2.67 25.10
CA PHE A 8 48.03 2.65 23.90
C PHE A 8 46.91 1.61 24.15
N ILE A 9 45.74 2.07 24.55
CA ILE A 9 44.53 1.28 24.38
C ILE A 9 44.28 1.25 22.87
N SER A 10 44.86 0.23 22.20
CA SER A 10 44.43 -0.16 20.88
C SER A 10 42.91 -0.40 21.02
N THR A 11 42.12 0.37 20.29
CA THR A 11 40.74 0.01 20.00
C THR A 11 40.79 -1.31 19.22
N VAL A 12 40.89 -2.41 19.95
CA VAL A 12 40.61 -3.73 19.42
C VAL A 12 39.16 -3.60 18.97
N SER A 13 38.94 -3.55 17.66
CA SER A 13 37.63 -3.85 17.11
C SER A 13 37.30 -5.26 17.60
N PHE A 14 36.51 -5.33 18.67
CA PHE A 14 35.90 -6.59 19.04
C PHE A 14 35.05 -7.00 17.84
N SER A 15 35.61 -7.86 16.98
CA SER A 15 34.73 -8.76 16.21
C SER A 15 33.98 -9.53 17.27
N GLN A 16 32.75 -9.14 17.47
CA GLN A 16 31.94 -9.66 18.54
C GLN A 16 31.74 -11.16 18.27
N ASN A 17 32.38 -12.03 19.06
CA ASN A 17 32.14 -13.48 19.04
C ASN A 17 30.81 -13.82 19.78
N CYS A 18 29.83 -12.97 19.68
CA CYS A 18 28.49 -13.20 20.22
C CYS A 18 27.75 -14.17 19.31
N ASP A 19 27.42 -15.32 19.84
CA ASP A 19 26.68 -16.38 19.14
C ASP A 19 25.59 -17.02 20.02
N SER A 20 24.95 -18.06 19.50
CA SER A 20 23.89 -18.79 20.20
C SER A 20 24.33 -19.43 21.54
N ASN A 21 25.61 -19.59 21.79
CA ASN A 21 26.13 -20.23 23.02
C ASN A 21 26.44 -19.21 24.12
N ASN A 22 26.74 -17.96 23.77
CA ASN A 22 27.24 -16.96 24.73
C ASN A 22 26.44 -15.65 24.77
N TRP A 23 25.36 -15.51 24.01
CA TRP A 23 24.58 -14.28 23.91
C TRP A 23 24.11 -13.71 25.27
N LYS A 24 23.88 -14.57 26.27
CA LYS A 24 23.43 -14.12 27.61
C LYS A 24 24.45 -13.20 28.26
N THR A 25 25.75 -13.49 28.13
CA THR A 25 26.83 -12.64 28.62
C THR A 25 26.78 -11.23 28.00
N TYR A 26 26.45 -11.16 26.70
CA TYR A 26 26.31 -9.85 26.02
C TYR A 26 25.03 -9.13 26.41
N TYR A 27 23.94 -9.88 26.60
CA TYR A 27 22.68 -9.29 27.09
C TYR A 27 22.80 -8.77 28.52
N GLU A 28 23.52 -9.45 29.38
CA GLU A 28 23.78 -9.02 30.77
C GLU A 28 24.80 -7.87 30.87
N SER A 29 25.50 -7.55 29.77
CA SER A 29 26.41 -6.42 29.71
C SER A 29 25.68 -5.07 29.80
N ASP A 30 26.41 -4.00 30.13
CA ASP A 30 25.87 -2.64 30.15
C ASP A 30 25.23 -2.25 28.81
N GLY A 31 23.95 -1.85 28.87
CA GLY A 31 23.14 -1.50 27.70
C GLY A 31 22.68 -2.68 26.87
N HIS A 32 22.70 -3.93 27.37
CA HIS A 32 22.24 -5.15 26.71
C HIS A 32 22.79 -5.27 25.28
N ASN A 33 24.10 -5.14 25.13
CA ASN A 33 24.77 -4.94 23.84
C ASN A 33 24.99 -6.25 23.08
N MET A 34 24.04 -6.60 22.22
CA MET A 34 24.07 -7.78 21.33
C MET A 34 24.20 -7.38 19.85
N LYS A 35 24.83 -6.22 19.57
CA LYS A 35 25.04 -5.78 18.19
C LYS A 35 25.85 -6.80 17.39
N TYR A 36 25.40 -7.05 16.16
CA TYR A 36 26.06 -7.95 15.22
C TYR A 36 26.24 -9.39 15.71
N CYS A 37 25.49 -9.83 16.75
CA CYS A 37 25.50 -11.21 17.20
C CYS A 37 25.05 -12.17 16.08
N GLU A 38 25.72 -13.32 15.98
CA GLU A 38 25.36 -14.41 15.07
C GLU A 38 24.44 -15.41 15.78
N LEU A 39 23.12 -15.17 15.66
CA LEU A 39 22.07 -15.93 16.32
C LEU A 39 21.20 -16.69 15.32
N SER A 40 21.73 -16.96 14.12
CA SER A 40 20.96 -17.68 13.11
C SER A 40 20.57 -19.07 13.59
N GLY A 41 19.26 -19.40 13.46
CA GLY A 41 18.70 -20.68 13.92
C GLY A 41 18.74 -20.88 15.43
N ALA A 42 19.10 -19.88 16.22
CA ALA A 42 19.13 -20.01 17.69
C ALA A 42 17.72 -20.22 18.25
N ASP A 43 17.62 -21.09 19.27
CA ASP A 43 16.41 -21.18 20.09
C ASP A 43 16.46 -20.15 21.22
N LEU A 44 15.67 -19.10 21.07
CA LEU A 44 15.53 -17.99 22.01
C LEU A 44 14.08 -17.93 22.54
N SER A 45 13.36 -19.05 22.45
CA SER A 45 11.97 -19.11 22.84
C SER A 45 11.77 -18.82 24.34
N GLY A 46 10.81 -17.95 24.65
CA GLY A 46 10.50 -17.53 26.00
C GLY A 46 11.57 -16.66 26.69
N GLU A 47 12.72 -16.38 26.04
CA GLU A 47 13.80 -15.61 26.65
C GLU A 47 13.45 -14.12 26.82
N ASN A 48 14.03 -13.50 27.84
CA ASN A 48 13.91 -12.07 28.05
C ASN A 48 15.01 -11.33 27.29
N LEU A 49 14.61 -10.66 26.21
CA LEU A 49 15.45 -9.81 25.36
C LEU A 49 14.94 -8.36 25.36
N SER A 50 14.25 -7.96 26.44
CA SER A 50 13.75 -6.60 26.55
C SER A 50 14.89 -5.58 26.52
N GLU A 51 14.70 -4.49 25.76
CA GLU A 51 15.67 -3.41 25.58
C GLU A 51 16.99 -3.86 24.93
N ALA A 52 17.11 -5.13 24.48
CA ALA A 52 18.31 -5.65 23.83
C ALA A 52 18.70 -4.80 22.62
N ASN A 53 20.00 -4.49 22.51
CA ASN A 53 20.55 -3.82 21.35
C ASN A 53 21.06 -4.87 20.36
N LEU A 54 20.18 -5.29 19.47
CA LEU A 54 20.39 -6.30 18.41
C LEU A 54 20.63 -5.66 17.03
N GLU A 55 21.12 -4.41 17.00
CA GLU A 55 21.43 -3.73 15.74
C GLU A 55 22.39 -4.54 14.88
N GLY A 56 22.03 -4.80 13.62
CA GLY A 56 22.82 -5.58 12.67
C GLY A 56 22.98 -7.06 13.00
N ALA A 57 22.33 -7.58 14.06
CA ALA A 57 22.42 -9.00 14.42
C ALA A 57 21.81 -9.90 13.34
N ASN A 58 22.38 -11.10 13.20
CA ASN A 58 21.82 -12.14 12.34
C ASN A 58 20.97 -13.12 13.18
N LEU A 59 19.66 -13.03 13.06
CA LEU A 59 18.67 -13.88 13.73
C LEU A 59 17.92 -14.76 12.71
N SER A 60 18.45 -14.92 11.49
CA SER A 60 17.72 -15.64 10.44
C SER A 60 17.32 -17.06 10.88
N GLY A 61 16.03 -17.38 10.76
CA GLY A 61 15.48 -18.68 11.17
C GLY A 61 15.51 -18.96 12.67
N ALA A 62 15.82 -17.98 13.52
CA ALA A 62 15.77 -18.14 14.97
C ALA A 62 14.33 -18.33 15.47
N ASN A 63 14.16 -19.08 16.57
CA ASN A 63 12.91 -19.22 17.28
C ASN A 63 12.82 -18.16 18.39
N LEU A 64 11.95 -17.16 18.22
CA LEU A 64 11.65 -16.13 19.22
C LEU A 64 10.24 -16.30 19.80
N SER A 65 9.65 -17.50 19.70
CA SER A 65 8.30 -17.75 20.18
C SER A 65 8.19 -17.49 21.68
N GLY A 66 7.22 -16.67 22.08
CA GLY A 66 7.02 -16.27 23.47
C GLY A 66 8.11 -15.35 24.05
N ALA A 67 9.15 -15.00 23.30
CA ALA A 67 10.24 -14.12 23.79
C ALA A 67 9.75 -12.71 24.12
N ASN A 68 10.33 -12.08 25.10
CA ASN A 68 10.07 -10.68 25.45
C ASN A 68 11.10 -9.77 24.77
N LEU A 69 10.72 -9.13 23.67
CA LEU A 69 11.53 -8.18 22.91
C LEU A 69 11.11 -6.71 23.16
N LYS A 70 10.35 -6.44 24.22
CA LYS A 70 9.86 -5.09 24.50
C LYS A 70 11.01 -4.06 24.43
N LEU A 71 10.82 -3.01 23.60
CA LEU A 71 11.77 -1.91 23.38
C LEU A 71 13.12 -2.33 22.75
N ALA A 72 13.28 -3.55 22.27
CA ALA A 72 14.50 -4.00 21.62
C ALA A 72 14.81 -3.19 20.34
N LYS A 73 16.09 -3.00 20.05
CA LYS A 73 16.61 -2.33 18.85
C LYS A 73 17.08 -3.38 17.84
N LEU A 74 16.27 -3.60 16.81
CA LEU A 74 16.54 -4.56 15.71
C LEU A 74 16.87 -3.83 14.40
N ILE A 75 17.47 -2.65 14.50
CA ILE A 75 17.83 -1.83 13.34
C ILE A 75 18.79 -2.62 12.43
N SER A 76 18.45 -2.73 11.15
CA SER A 76 19.24 -3.47 10.15
C SER A 76 19.52 -4.94 10.49
N ALA A 77 18.83 -5.54 11.47
CA ALA A 77 18.96 -6.95 11.79
C ALA A 77 18.38 -7.85 10.69
N ASN A 78 18.99 -9.02 10.52
CA ASN A 78 18.44 -10.07 9.67
C ASN A 78 17.52 -10.99 10.49
N LEU A 79 16.23 -10.85 10.29
CA LEU A 79 15.15 -11.61 10.96
C LEU A 79 14.37 -12.48 9.95
N SER A 80 14.98 -12.78 8.80
CA SER A 80 14.29 -13.59 7.80
C SER A 80 13.93 -14.97 8.34
N LYS A 81 12.68 -15.40 8.12
CA LYS A 81 12.15 -16.70 8.57
C LYS A 81 12.15 -16.90 10.09
N VAL A 82 12.19 -15.83 10.88
CA VAL A 82 12.08 -15.91 12.35
C VAL A 82 10.68 -16.32 12.76
N GLU A 83 10.58 -17.12 13.81
CA GLU A 83 9.31 -17.46 14.46
C GLU A 83 9.04 -16.51 15.63
N PHE A 84 7.94 -15.72 15.53
CA PHE A 84 7.54 -14.76 16.56
C PHE A 84 6.30 -15.16 17.35
N SER A 85 5.78 -16.38 17.21
CA SER A 85 4.52 -16.78 17.83
C SER A 85 4.47 -16.44 19.33
N GLY A 86 3.50 -15.62 19.75
CA GLY A 86 3.36 -15.19 21.14
C GLY A 86 4.45 -14.22 21.65
N ALA A 87 5.38 -13.77 20.82
CA ALA A 87 6.43 -12.85 21.25
C ALA A 87 5.88 -11.45 21.60
N ASN A 88 6.44 -10.84 22.63
CA ASN A 88 6.17 -9.44 22.98
C ASN A 88 7.09 -8.51 22.21
N ILE A 89 6.57 -7.89 21.17
CA ILE A 89 7.31 -6.95 20.29
C ILE A 89 6.90 -5.49 20.51
N VAL A 90 6.36 -5.14 21.67
CA VAL A 90 5.94 -3.76 21.98
C VAL A 90 7.13 -2.81 21.98
N GLY A 91 7.06 -1.75 21.17
CA GLY A 91 8.09 -0.70 21.09
C GLY A 91 9.39 -1.12 20.38
N VAL A 92 9.42 -2.28 19.71
CA VAL A 92 10.59 -2.73 18.93
C VAL A 92 10.86 -1.78 17.76
N ASN A 93 12.14 -1.51 17.51
CA ASN A 93 12.58 -0.75 16.35
C ASN A 93 13.10 -1.68 15.25
N PHE A 94 12.30 -1.86 14.19
CA PHE A 94 12.62 -2.68 13.01
C PHE A 94 13.16 -1.87 11.82
N HIS A 95 13.63 -0.63 12.03
CA HIS A 95 14.15 0.18 10.93
C HIS A 95 15.20 -0.57 10.11
N LYS A 96 15.00 -0.65 8.79
CA LYS A 96 15.86 -1.39 7.84
C LYS A 96 16.02 -2.90 8.12
N ALA A 97 15.28 -3.48 9.05
CA ALA A 97 15.38 -4.91 9.32
C ALA A 97 14.89 -5.76 8.12
N ASN A 98 15.46 -6.94 7.98
CA ASN A 98 14.97 -7.94 7.05
C ASN A 98 14.02 -8.90 7.77
N LEU A 99 12.72 -8.76 7.56
CA LEU A 99 11.62 -9.58 8.08
C LEU A 99 10.97 -10.43 6.96
N SER A 100 11.72 -10.76 5.92
CA SER A 100 11.18 -11.55 4.81
C SER A 100 10.79 -12.97 5.26
N ASN A 101 9.69 -13.47 4.72
CA ASN A 101 9.13 -14.80 5.03
C ASN A 101 8.78 -15.01 6.51
N VAL A 102 8.44 -13.95 7.25
CA VAL A 102 8.00 -14.02 8.65
C VAL A 102 6.48 -14.16 8.70
N ASP A 103 5.97 -14.89 9.68
CA ASP A 103 4.55 -14.97 9.99
C ASP A 103 4.19 -13.98 11.10
N PHE A 104 3.39 -12.96 10.76
CA PHE A 104 2.76 -12.01 11.67
C PHE A 104 1.23 -12.10 11.61
N SER A 105 0.69 -13.24 11.19
CA SER A 105 -0.77 -13.39 11.08
C SER A 105 -1.47 -13.14 12.41
N GLY A 106 -2.50 -12.30 12.38
CA GLY A 106 -3.27 -11.93 13.58
C GLY A 106 -2.54 -11.05 14.60
N PHE A 107 -1.29 -10.66 14.36
CA PHE A 107 -0.54 -9.81 15.30
C PHE A 107 -1.15 -8.41 15.42
N ASP A 108 -1.16 -7.91 16.64
CA ASP A 108 -1.37 -6.49 16.90
C ASP A 108 -0.05 -5.74 16.75
N LEU A 109 0.15 -5.16 15.58
CA LEU A 109 1.34 -4.38 15.23
C LEU A 109 1.14 -2.87 15.47
N ARG A 110 0.08 -2.43 16.17
CA ARG A 110 -0.13 -1.03 16.54
C ARG A 110 0.92 -0.55 17.56
N GLY A 111 1.04 0.77 17.66
CA GLY A 111 1.92 1.42 18.64
C GLY A 111 3.30 1.78 18.07
N PRO A 112 4.24 2.23 18.93
CA PRO A 112 5.51 2.80 18.51
C PRO A 112 6.50 1.73 18.03
N LYS A 113 6.19 1.11 16.91
CA LYS A 113 7.11 0.24 16.17
C LYS A 113 7.59 1.00 14.94
N ASN A 114 8.86 0.93 14.64
CA ASN A 114 9.43 1.57 13.48
C ASN A 114 9.67 0.53 12.37
N PHE A 115 8.81 0.56 11.33
CA PHE A 115 8.93 -0.29 10.14
C PHE A 115 9.45 0.48 8.91
N TRP A 116 10.11 1.63 9.11
CA TRP A 116 10.64 2.39 8.00
C TRP A 116 11.74 1.60 7.27
N ASP A 117 11.66 1.54 5.95
CA ASP A 117 12.62 0.86 5.06
C ASP A 117 12.80 -0.64 5.38
N VAL A 118 11.80 -1.27 5.99
CA VAL A 118 11.80 -2.68 6.35
C VAL A 118 11.56 -3.58 5.13
N ASN A 119 12.17 -4.75 5.12
CA ASN A 119 11.84 -5.79 4.15
C ASN A 119 10.85 -6.79 4.78
N LEU A 120 9.60 -6.78 4.32
CA LEU A 120 8.53 -7.71 4.68
C LEU A 120 8.11 -8.55 3.45
N SER A 121 9.03 -8.77 2.51
CA SER A 121 8.69 -9.54 1.30
C SER A 121 8.32 -10.97 1.64
N ASN A 122 7.25 -11.47 0.99
CA ASN A 122 6.69 -12.80 1.19
C ASN A 122 6.27 -13.11 2.64
N SER A 123 6.15 -12.11 3.50
CA SER A 123 5.67 -12.29 4.87
C SER A 123 4.15 -12.52 4.90
N ASN A 124 3.69 -13.21 5.91
CA ASN A 124 2.27 -13.40 6.19
C ASN A 124 1.80 -12.35 7.21
N LEU A 125 0.93 -11.45 6.79
CA LEU A 125 0.31 -10.40 7.60
C LEU A 125 -1.22 -10.56 7.59
N GLU A 126 -1.71 -11.78 7.36
CA GLU A 126 -3.14 -12.07 7.30
C GLU A 126 -3.81 -11.67 8.62
N ASN A 127 -4.85 -10.83 8.54
CA ASN A 127 -5.58 -10.29 9.69
C ASN A 127 -4.72 -9.49 10.69
N ALA A 128 -3.47 -9.14 10.36
CA ALA A 128 -2.65 -8.29 11.23
C ALA A 128 -3.21 -6.87 11.32
N ASN A 129 -3.02 -6.23 12.47
CA ASN A 129 -3.46 -4.86 12.70
C ASN A 129 -2.28 -3.89 12.76
N LEU A 130 -2.09 -3.12 11.69
CA LEU A 130 -1.06 -2.08 11.56
C LEU A 130 -1.66 -0.66 11.58
N SER A 131 -2.93 -0.53 11.97
CA SER A 131 -3.63 0.75 11.92
C SER A 131 -3.10 1.77 12.93
N GLY A 132 -3.40 3.05 12.67
CA GLY A 132 -3.29 4.12 13.67
C GLY A 132 -4.33 3.96 14.77
N ASN A 133 -4.04 4.51 15.94
CA ASN A 133 -5.04 4.61 16.99
C ASN A 133 -5.89 5.87 16.74
N TYR A 134 -7.16 5.69 16.34
CA TYR A 134 -8.08 6.79 16.04
C TYR A 134 -8.49 7.61 17.28
N ASP A 135 -8.29 7.07 18.48
CA ASP A 135 -8.69 7.73 19.74
C ASP A 135 -7.72 8.83 20.17
N ASN A 136 -6.59 9.00 19.50
CA ASN A 136 -5.60 10.01 19.84
C ASN A 136 -5.06 10.67 18.57
N ILE A 137 -5.40 11.93 18.32
CA ILE A 137 -5.04 12.74 17.13
C ILE A 137 -3.52 12.79 16.83
N ASN A 138 -2.69 12.32 17.72
CA ASN A 138 -1.23 12.31 17.60
C ASN A 138 -0.63 10.93 17.31
N VAL A 139 -1.43 9.85 17.26
CA VAL A 139 -0.91 8.51 16.95
C VAL A 139 -1.25 8.16 15.51
N ARG A 140 -0.32 8.45 14.62
CA ARG A 140 -0.35 8.07 13.21
C ARG A 140 -0.23 6.54 13.11
N GLY A 141 -0.82 5.94 12.05
CA GLY A 141 -0.61 4.53 11.72
C GLY A 141 0.86 4.19 11.46
N GLN A 142 1.14 2.92 11.24
CA GLN A 142 2.51 2.46 11.09
C GLN A 142 3.24 3.17 9.95
N VAL A 143 4.50 3.54 10.18
CA VAL A 143 5.36 4.15 9.19
C VAL A 143 6.04 3.05 8.38
N LEU A 144 5.44 2.72 7.24
CA LEU A 144 5.92 1.73 6.26
C LEU A 144 6.51 2.43 5.01
N TRP A 145 7.05 3.64 5.18
CA TRP A 145 7.65 4.38 4.08
C TRP A 145 8.79 3.58 3.46
N LYS A 146 8.76 3.41 2.14
CA LYS A 146 9.69 2.58 1.36
C LYS A 146 9.75 1.11 1.77
N ALA A 147 8.83 0.63 2.62
CA ALA A 147 8.81 -0.78 2.99
C ALA A 147 8.65 -1.68 1.75
N ASN A 148 9.34 -2.80 1.76
CA ASN A 148 9.19 -3.83 0.74
C ASN A 148 8.19 -4.89 1.23
N LEU A 149 6.98 -4.85 0.70
CA LEU A 149 5.87 -5.79 0.94
C LEU A 149 5.60 -6.66 -0.31
N THR A 150 6.60 -6.81 -1.17
CA THR A 150 6.47 -7.61 -2.41
C THR A 150 6.12 -9.05 -2.07
N GLY A 151 5.04 -9.57 -2.66
CA GLY A 151 4.55 -10.92 -2.42
C GLY A 151 3.97 -11.17 -1.02
N ALA A 152 3.81 -10.13 -0.20
CA ALA A 152 3.24 -10.30 1.15
C ALA A 152 1.75 -10.68 1.09
N ASN A 153 1.33 -11.55 2.00
CA ASN A 153 -0.08 -11.83 2.26
C ASN A 153 -0.62 -10.82 3.28
N LEU A 154 -1.45 -9.89 2.82
CA LEU A 154 -2.09 -8.83 3.63
C LEU A 154 -3.61 -9.05 3.75
N LYS A 155 -4.08 -10.26 3.42
CA LYS A 155 -5.51 -10.56 3.42
C LYS A 155 -6.15 -10.23 4.77
N GLY A 156 -7.22 -9.44 4.74
CA GLY A 156 -7.94 -9.02 5.94
C GLY A 156 -7.17 -8.09 6.88
N ALA A 157 -5.91 -7.71 6.57
CA ALA A 157 -5.12 -6.82 7.42
C ALA A 157 -5.76 -5.43 7.55
N ASN A 158 -5.52 -4.78 8.68
CA ASN A 158 -5.93 -3.40 8.91
C ASN A 158 -4.72 -2.46 8.85
N LEU A 159 -4.66 -1.63 7.80
CA LEU A 159 -3.61 -0.63 7.57
C LEU A 159 -4.18 0.81 7.60
N ASP A 160 -5.37 1.02 8.13
CA ASP A 160 -6.00 2.32 8.15
C ASP A 160 -5.10 3.39 8.80
N GLY A 161 -4.98 4.55 8.17
CA GLY A 161 -4.15 5.67 8.62
C GLY A 161 -2.64 5.45 8.51
N SER A 162 -2.17 4.36 7.91
CA SER A 162 -0.74 4.05 7.79
C SER A 162 -0.05 4.89 6.71
N TYR A 163 1.29 4.97 6.78
CA TYR A 163 2.15 5.69 5.84
C TYR A 163 2.92 4.70 4.96
N LEU A 164 2.41 4.43 3.76
CA LEU A 164 2.96 3.51 2.76
C LEU A 164 3.56 4.24 1.54
N ARG A 165 3.97 5.50 1.72
CA ARG A 165 4.57 6.27 0.64
C ARG A 165 5.80 5.54 0.06
N GLU A 166 5.84 5.41 -1.26
CA GLU A 166 6.93 4.74 -1.99
C GLU A 166 7.11 3.24 -1.62
N ALA A 167 6.19 2.64 -0.85
CA ALA A 167 6.25 1.22 -0.53
C ALA A 167 6.03 0.33 -1.77
N SER A 168 6.67 -0.85 -1.76
CA SER A 168 6.45 -1.88 -2.78
C SER A 168 5.43 -2.90 -2.27
N LEU A 169 4.29 -2.97 -2.92
CA LEU A 169 3.21 -3.94 -2.71
C LEU A 169 3.03 -4.81 -3.97
N ILE A 170 4.11 -4.98 -4.73
CA ILE A 170 4.07 -5.74 -5.99
C ILE A 170 3.69 -7.20 -5.68
N ASN A 171 2.71 -7.73 -6.43
CA ASN A 171 2.24 -9.10 -6.24
C ASN A 171 1.75 -9.43 -4.81
N ALA A 172 1.39 -8.42 -4.01
CA ALA A 172 0.82 -8.63 -2.68
C ALA A 172 -0.67 -9.03 -2.77
N ASP A 173 -1.13 -9.86 -1.83
CA ASP A 173 -2.56 -10.13 -1.65
C ASP A 173 -3.16 -9.13 -0.65
N LEU A 174 -3.97 -8.20 -1.16
CA LEU A 174 -4.69 -7.18 -0.40
C LEU A 174 -6.17 -7.53 -0.21
N SER A 175 -6.56 -8.78 -0.41
CA SER A 175 -7.97 -9.19 -0.34
C SER A 175 -8.57 -8.89 1.03
N GLY A 176 -9.67 -8.15 1.08
CA GLY A 176 -10.34 -7.75 2.32
C GLY A 176 -9.59 -6.73 3.18
N THR A 177 -8.40 -6.30 2.78
CA THR A 177 -7.57 -5.32 3.51
C THR A 177 -8.29 -3.98 3.65
N THR A 178 -8.13 -3.33 4.79
CA THR A 178 -8.53 -1.93 4.97
C THR A 178 -7.32 -1.01 4.93
N LEU A 179 -7.40 0.02 4.08
CA LEU A 179 -6.37 1.02 3.81
C LEU A 179 -6.99 2.42 3.80
N ARG A 180 -7.95 2.71 4.70
CA ARG A 180 -8.63 4.00 4.76
C ARG A 180 -7.68 5.07 5.24
N ASP A 181 -7.81 6.27 4.68
CA ASP A 181 -7.02 7.45 5.08
C ASP A 181 -5.49 7.20 5.10
N THR A 182 -5.04 6.27 4.27
CA THR A 182 -3.65 5.81 4.14
C THR A 182 -2.89 6.67 3.13
N ASP A 183 -1.61 6.98 3.39
CA ASP A 183 -0.73 7.65 2.43
C ASP A 183 0.04 6.61 1.59
N LEU A 184 -0.42 6.39 0.37
CA LEU A 184 0.15 5.46 -0.62
C LEU A 184 0.78 6.21 -1.81
N ARG A 185 1.20 7.48 -1.64
CA ARG A 185 1.80 8.25 -2.73
C ARG A 185 3.00 7.53 -3.32
N ASN A 186 3.01 7.41 -4.65
CA ASN A 186 4.07 6.73 -5.40
C ASN A 186 4.30 5.26 -4.99
N ALA A 187 3.37 4.63 -4.29
CA ALA A 187 3.45 3.20 -3.97
C ALA A 187 3.32 2.35 -5.25
N ARG A 188 3.93 1.17 -5.23
CA ARG A 188 3.93 0.21 -6.33
C ARG A 188 3.04 -0.98 -5.98
N LEU A 189 1.90 -1.11 -6.66
CA LEU A 189 0.90 -2.16 -6.46
C LEU A 189 0.73 -3.03 -7.73
N SER A 190 1.74 -3.08 -8.59
CA SER A 190 1.66 -3.89 -9.81
C SER A 190 1.45 -5.37 -9.48
N LEU A 191 0.60 -6.05 -10.27
CA LEU A 191 0.27 -7.46 -10.07
C LEU A 191 -0.44 -7.79 -8.75
N ALA A 192 -0.80 -6.78 -7.94
CA ALA A 192 -1.47 -7.01 -6.66
C ALA A 192 -2.89 -7.56 -6.85
N LEU A 193 -3.32 -8.38 -5.89
CA LEU A 193 -4.68 -8.88 -5.78
C LEU A 193 -5.48 -7.96 -4.84
N ILE A 194 -6.39 -7.18 -5.42
CA ILE A 194 -7.15 -6.11 -4.74
C ILE A 194 -8.64 -6.48 -4.73
N LEU A 195 -9.03 -7.46 -3.91
CA LEU A 195 -10.40 -7.96 -3.83
C LEU A 195 -11.09 -7.47 -2.54
N ASN A 196 -12.26 -6.85 -2.66
CA ASN A 196 -12.98 -6.28 -1.50
C ASN A 196 -12.14 -5.30 -0.65
N THR A 197 -11.09 -4.72 -1.21
CA THR A 197 -10.14 -3.83 -0.51
C THR A 197 -10.74 -2.43 -0.35
N ARG A 198 -10.47 -1.77 0.77
CA ARG A 198 -11.03 -0.47 1.11
C ARG A 198 -9.96 0.61 1.17
N PHE A 199 -9.92 1.51 0.16
CA PHE A 199 -9.00 2.65 0.07
C PHE A 199 -9.69 4.00 0.35
N SER A 200 -10.90 4.02 0.90
CA SER A 200 -11.65 5.26 1.04
C SER A 200 -10.85 6.33 1.81
N GLY A 201 -10.82 7.56 1.28
CA GLY A 201 -10.09 8.68 1.88
C GLY A 201 -8.57 8.67 1.64
N SER A 202 -8.01 7.61 1.08
CA SER A 202 -6.56 7.45 0.93
C SER A 202 -5.95 8.31 -0.17
N ASN A 203 -4.63 8.51 -0.09
CA ASN A 203 -3.85 9.22 -1.08
C ASN A 203 -2.95 8.27 -1.87
N LEU A 204 -3.37 7.92 -3.09
CA LEU A 204 -2.63 7.10 -4.05
C LEU A 204 -2.08 7.92 -5.22
N LYS A 205 -1.84 9.23 -5.03
CA LYS A 205 -1.29 10.07 -6.10
C LYS A 205 0.01 9.51 -6.65
N GLY A 206 0.08 9.33 -7.98
CA GLY A 206 1.26 8.82 -8.66
C GLY A 206 1.57 7.34 -8.41
N SER A 207 0.67 6.60 -7.78
CA SER A 207 0.88 5.15 -7.56
C SER A 207 0.85 4.35 -8.86
N ILE A 208 1.56 3.23 -8.88
CA ILE A 208 1.64 2.31 -10.01
C ILE A 208 0.85 1.05 -9.69
N ILE A 209 -0.30 0.87 -10.35
CA ILE A 209 -1.25 -0.23 -10.07
C ILE A 209 -1.43 -1.07 -11.35
N LYS A 210 -0.33 -1.31 -12.06
CA LYS A 210 -0.34 -2.02 -13.35
C LYS A 210 -0.62 -3.51 -13.18
N ASP A 211 -1.32 -4.07 -14.15
CA ASP A 211 -1.57 -5.51 -14.24
C ASP A 211 -2.19 -6.12 -12.97
N ALA A 212 -2.81 -5.29 -12.13
CA ALA A 212 -3.47 -5.72 -10.91
C ALA A 212 -4.86 -6.31 -11.19
N THR A 213 -5.30 -7.24 -10.33
CA THR A 213 -6.69 -7.73 -10.34
C THR A 213 -7.49 -7.01 -9.28
N ILE A 214 -8.46 -6.19 -9.71
CA ILE A 214 -9.25 -5.32 -8.85
C ILE A 214 -10.74 -5.69 -8.98
N LYS A 215 -11.34 -6.15 -7.88
CA LYS A 215 -12.75 -6.52 -7.86
C LYS A 215 -13.40 -6.09 -6.54
N ASP A 216 -14.61 -5.53 -6.62
CA ASP A 216 -15.40 -5.08 -5.47
C ASP A 216 -14.65 -4.11 -4.52
N ALA A 217 -13.61 -3.44 -5.03
CA ALA A 217 -12.80 -2.50 -4.25
C ALA A 217 -13.50 -1.14 -4.07
N LYS A 218 -13.15 -0.42 -3.00
CA LYS A 218 -13.71 0.89 -2.68
C LYS A 218 -12.62 1.96 -2.66
N PHE A 219 -12.63 2.84 -3.67
CA PHE A 219 -11.77 4.02 -3.78
C PHE A 219 -12.56 5.33 -3.52
N VAL A 220 -13.57 5.27 -2.66
CA VAL A 220 -14.45 6.42 -2.40
C VAL A 220 -13.66 7.59 -1.82
N LYS A 221 -13.79 8.81 -2.41
CA LYS A 221 -13.07 10.03 -2.01
C LYS A 221 -11.54 9.87 -1.98
N THR A 222 -10.99 9.00 -2.78
CA THR A 222 -9.54 8.68 -2.86
C THR A 222 -8.84 9.64 -3.84
N ASN A 223 -7.61 10.05 -3.52
CA ASN A 223 -6.77 10.79 -4.45
C ASN A 223 -5.95 9.82 -5.31
N LEU A 224 -6.35 9.68 -6.56
CA LEU A 224 -5.72 8.82 -7.59
C LEU A 224 -5.14 9.65 -8.74
N ASN A 225 -4.86 10.94 -8.51
CA ASN A 225 -4.30 11.80 -9.56
C ASN A 225 -2.98 11.20 -10.09
N SER A 226 -2.86 11.11 -11.40
CA SER A 226 -1.71 10.53 -12.11
C SER A 226 -1.41 9.05 -11.74
N ALA A 227 -2.34 8.33 -11.15
CA ALA A 227 -2.19 6.89 -10.91
C ALA A 227 -2.22 6.11 -12.24
N ASP A 228 -1.44 5.04 -12.32
CA ASP A 228 -1.35 4.20 -13.52
C ASP A 228 -1.94 2.81 -13.27
N PHE A 229 -3.14 2.57 -13.84
CA PHE A 229 -3.86 1.29 -13.82
C PHE A 229 -3.71 0.50 -15.12
N SER A 230 -2.77 0.85 -15.99
CA SER A 230 -2.64 0.17 -17.29
C SER A 230 -2.44 -1.34 -17.10
N GLY A 231 -3.06 -2.14 -17.96
CA GLY A 231 -3.04 -3.60 -17.89
C GLY A 231 -3.93 -4.22 -16.81
N SER A 232 -4.39 -3.45 -15.83
CA SER A 232 -5.24 -3.98 -14.74
C SER A 232 -6.62 -4.42 -15.23
N THR A 233 -7.19 -5.41 -14.54
CA THR A 233 -8.58 -5.80 -14.69
C THR A 233 -9.39 -5.21 -13.55
N ILE A 234 -10.34 -4.31 -13.85
CA ILE A 234 -11.21 -3.68 -12.85
C ILE A 234 -12.65 -4.15 -13.06
N HIS A 235 -13.28 -4.65 -12.00
CA HIS A 235 -14.65 -5.13 -12.05
C HIS A 235 -15.44 -4.65 -10.82
N ILE A 236 -16.64 -4.10 -11.05
CA ILE A 236 -17.59 -3.63 -10.01
C ILE A 236 -16.91 -2.80 -8.91
N THR A 237 -16.12 -1.81 -9.29
CA THR A 237 -15.32 -1.00 -8.35
C THR A 237 -15.97 0.35 -8.10
N ASP A 238 -15.93 0.83 -6.86
CA ASP A 238 -16.53 2.09 -6.43
C ASP A 238 -15.50 3.21 -6.32
N PHE A 239 -15.54 4.17 -7.25
CA PHE A 239 -14.68 5.36 -7.29
C PHE A 239 -15.40 6.65 -6.91
N ARG A 240 -16.59 6.60 -6.30
CA ARG A 240 -17.38 7.82 -6.04
C ARG A 240 -16.58 8.92 -5.37
N GLY A 241 -16.65 10.12 -5.93
CA GLY A 241 -16.02 11.33 -5.42
C GLY A 241 -14.49 11.30 -5.43
N SER A 242 -13.85 10.33 -6.09
CA SER A 242 -12.40 10.25 -6.16
C SER A 242 -11.81 11.23 -7.18
N GLN A 243 -10.51 11.51 -7.05
CA GLN A 243 -9.72 12.38 -7.92
C GLN A 243 -8.86 11.51 -8.84
N LEU A 244 -9.14 11.51 -10.14
CA LEU A 244 -8.48 10.69 -11.17
C LEU A 244 -7.85 11.55 -12.29
N LYS A 245 -7.53 12.84 -11.99
CA LYS A 245 -6.96 13.76 -12.98
C LYS A 245 -5.66 13.20 -13.55
N GLY A 246 -5.61 13.02 -14.87
CA GLY A 246 -4.45 12.48 -15.58
C GLY A 246 -4.13 11.02 -15.24
N ALA A 247 -5.05 10.28 -14.62
CA ALA A 247 -4.86 8.85 -14.38
C ALA A 247 -4.93 8.07 -15.71
N ARG A 248 -4.14 6.99 -15.79
CA ARG A 248 -4.23 6.00 -16.86
C ARG A 248 -5.12 4.86 -16.41
N LEU A 249 -6.30 4.75 -16.99
CA LEU A 249 -7.28 3.73 -16.64
C LEU A 249 -7.15 2.51 -17.57
N PRO A 250 -7.53 1.30 -17.10
CA PRO A 250 -7.38 0.09 -17.89
C PRO A 250 -8.46 -0.03 -18.96
N LYS A 251 -8.29 -1.00 -19.86
CA LYS A 251 -9.27 -1.29 -20.90
C LYS A 251 -10.60 -1.83 -20.37
N TYR A 252 -10.65 -2.37 -19.17
CA TYR A 252 -11.86 -2.99 -18.59
C TYR A 252 -12.21 -2.29 -17.29
N LEU A 253 -13.29 -1.51 -17.32
CA LEU A 253 -13.83 -0.74 -16.19
C LEU A 253 -15.37 -0.83 -16.12
N GLY A 254 -15.95 -1.79 -16.82
CA GLY A 254 -17.41 -1.93 -16.93
C GLY A 254 -18.09 -2.17 -15.59
N LYS A 255 -19.34 -1.67 -15.46
CA LYS A 255 -20.16 -1.74 -14.25
C LYS A 255 -19.58 -1.02 -13.03
N SER A 256 -18.56 -0.20 -13.18
CA SER A 256 -17.95 0.57 -12.08
C SER A 256 -18.75 1.84 -11.77
N ILE A 257 -18.60 2.33 -10.54
CA ILE A 257 -19.29 3.55 -10.09
C ILE A 257 -18.28 4.69 -10.03
N LEU A 258 -18.40 5.61 -11.00
CA LEU A 258 -17.52 6.78 -11.16
C LEU A 258 -18.30 8.11 -10.93
N SER A 259 -19.42 8.04 -10.23
CA SER A 259 -20.24 9.22 -9.98
C SER A 259 -19.51 10.25 -9.11
N GLY A 260 -19.57 11.53 -9.51
CA GLY A 260 -18.91 12.64 -8.84
C GLY A 260 -17.37 12.58 -8.87
N THR A 261 -16.78 11.73 -9.74
CA THR A 261 -15.33 11.64 -9.90
C THR A 261 -14.77 12.80 -10.70
N ASN A 262 -13.53 13.20 -10.43
CA ASN A 262 -12.77 14.10 -11.27
C ASN A 262 -11.87 13.32 -12.22
N LEU A 263 -12.28 13.16 -13.46
CA LEU A 263 -11.58 12.46 -14.54
C LEU A 263 -11.01 13.44 -15.59
N LYS A 264 -10.81 14.70 -15.21
CA LYS A 264 -10.30 15.72 -16.14
C LYS A 264 -8.98 15.28 -16.77
N GLY A 265 -8.95 15.23 -18.10
CA GLY A 265 -7.78 14.77 -18.86
C GLY A 265 -7.42 13.30 -18.66
N ALA A 266 -8.31 12.46 -18.16
CA ALA A 266 -8.07 11.03 -18.02
C ALA A 266 -7.96 10.34 -19.40
N ILE A 267 -7.14 9.29 -19.49
CA ILE A 267 -6.97 8.49 -20.70
C ILE A 267 -7.84 7.24 -20.60
N LEU A 268 -8.90 7.18 -21.40
CA LEU A 268 -9.92 6.14 -21.45
C LEU A 268 -10.11 5.59 -22.87
N SER A 269 -9.18 5.87 -23.77
CA SER A 269 -9.32 5.44 -25.17
C SER A 269 -9.38 3.92 -25.30
N GLY A 270 -10.39 3.44 -26.04
CA GLY A 270 -10.70 2.03 -26.22
C GLY A 270 -11.14 1.28 -24.98
N ALA A 271 -11.42 1.97 -23.88
CA ALA A 271 -11.88 1.34 -22.64
C ALA A 271 -13.29 0.77 -22.76
N ASN A 272 -13.54 -0.37 -22.14
CA ASN A 272 -14.88 -0.89 -21.93
C ASN A 272 -15.46 -0.27 -20.63
N LEU A 273 -16.37 0.67 -20.79
CA LEU A 273 -17.06 1.43 -19.76
C LEU A 273 -18.58 1.10 -19.76
N SER A 274 -18.95 -0.04 -20.35
CA SER A 274 -20.36 -0.40 -20.46
C SER A 274 -21.04 -0.52 -19.10
N GLU A 275 -22.27 -0.05 -19.00
CA GLU A 275 -23.09 -0.07 -17.78
C GLU A 275 -22.46 0.67 -16.56
N SER A 276 -21.39 1.45 -16.76
CA SER A 276 -20.74 2.24 -15.70
C SER A 276 -21.54 3.51 -15.38
N LYS A 277 -21.39 4.00 -14.15
CA LYS A 277 -22.12 5.20 -13.68
C LYS A 277 -21.16 6.38 -13.53
N PHE A 278 -21.37 7.43 -14.34
CA PHE A 278 -20.62 8.69 -14.35
C PHE A 278 -21.49 9.90 -13.94
N ILE A 279 -22.49 9.68 -13.12
CA ILE A 279 -23.43 10.74 -12.72
C ILE A 279 -22.64 11.92 -12.11
N ASN A 280 -22.79 13.13 -12.69
CA ASN A 280 -22.08 14.35 -12.27
C ASN A 280 -20.54 14.20 -12.23
N ALA A 281 -19.96 13.33 -13.04
CA ALA A 281 -18.52 13.20 -13.17
C ALA A 281 -17.92 14.33 -14.02
N ASN A 282 -16.72 14.79 -13.69
CA ASN A 282 -15.96 15.74 -14.52
C ASN A 282 -15.05 14.97 -15.48
N LEU A 283 -15.43 14.92 -16.75
CA LEU A 283 -14.72 14.28 -17.86
C LEU A 283 -14.13 15.34 -18.83
N GLN A 284 -13.95 16.58 -18.39
CA GLN A 284 -13.37 17.66 -19.24
C GLN A 284 -12.03 17.22 -19.83
N ASN A 285 -11.86 17.43 -21.14
CA ASN A 285 -10.65 17.05 -21.88
C ASN A 285 -10.27 15.57 -21.77
N ALA A 286 -11.16 14.69 -21.35
CA ALA A 286 -10.88 13.25 -21.31
C ALA A 286 -10.76 12.66 -22.72
N ASP A 287 -9.85 11.70 -22.90
CA ASP A 287 -9.74 10.92 -24.13
C ASP A 287 -10.57 9.65 -24.02
N LEU A 288 -11.74 9.66 -24.69
CA LEU A 288 -12.71 8.55 -24.74
C LEU A 288 -12.79 7.94 -26.15
N ARG A 289 -11.79 8.16 -27.01
CA ARG A 289 -11.80 7.66 -28.39
C ARG A 289 -12.02 6.15 -28.44
N GLY A 290 -13.02 5.72 -29.20
CA GLY A 290 -13.34 4.29 -29.36
C GLY A 290 -13.78 3.60 -28.07
N ALA A 291 -14.06 4.32 -27.00
CA ALA A 291 -14.53 3.72 -25.75
C ALA A 291 -15.93 3.11 -25.92
N ASN A 292 -16.19 1.99 -25.27
CA ASN A 292 -17.50 1.37 -25.19
C ASN A 292 -18.26 1.89 -23.96
N LEU A 293 -19.19 2.82 -24.17
CA LEU A 293 -20.07 3.42 -23.16
C LEU A 293 -21.51 2.89 -23.27
N THR A 294 -21.72 1.73 -23.86
CA THR A 294 -23.04 1.15 -24.04
C THR A 294 -23.78 1.04 -22.70
N LYS A 295 -24.99 1.59 -22.61
CA LYS A 295 -25.81 1.63 -21.39
C LYS A 295 -25.14 2.34 -20.20
N ALA A 296 -24.10 3.12 -20.42
CA ALA A 296 -23.48 3.93 -19.34
C ALA A 296 -24.43 5.06 -18.91
N ILE A 297 -24.36 5.46 -17.64
CA ILE A 297 -25.15 6.55 -17.08
C ILE A 297 -24.24 7.77 -16.91
N LEU A 298 -24.39 8.77 -17.78
CA LEU A 298 -23.61 10.00 -17.82
C LEU A 298 -24.46 11.25 -17.44
N THR A 299 -25.56 11.01 -16.73
CA THR A 299 -26.48 12.09 -16.33
C THR A 299 -25.73 13.21 -15.63
N GLY A 300 -25.81 14.45 -16.15
CA GLY A 300 -25.15 15.64 -15.61
C GLY A 300 -23.61 15.61 -15.67
N ALA A 301 -23.01 14.66 -16.38
CA ALA A 301 -21.56 14.62 -16.53
C ALA A 301 -21.05 15.79 -17.37
N ASP A 302 -19.88 16.34 -17.00
CA ASP A 302 -19.21 17.39 -17.77
C ASP A 302 -18.19 16.77 -18.73
N LEU A 303 -18.54 16.73 -20.01
CA LEU A 303 -17.75 16.23 -21.13
C LEU A 303 -17.17 17.37 -21.99
N THR A 304 -17.07 18.59 -21.45
CA THR A 304 -16.53 19.73 -22.16
C THR A 304 -15.15 19.40 -22.75
N MET A 305 -14.98 19.62 -24.06
CA MET A 305 -13.74 19.32 -24.81
C MET A 305 -13.30 17.84 -24.73
N ALA A 306 -14.13 16.91 -24.28
CA ALA A 306 -13.81 15.49 -24.30
C ALA A 306 -13.76 14.96 -25.74
N ASN A 307 -12.86 14.01 -26.01
CA ASN A 307 -12.79 13.34 -27.29
C ASN A 307 -13.50 11.99 -27.26
N LEU A 308 -14.70 11.95 -27.86
CA LEU A 308 -15.58 10.79 -28.00
C LEU A 308 -15.56 10.21 -29.43
N GLU A 309 -14.55 10.53 -30.23
CA GLU A 309 -14.44 10.03 -31.59
C GLU A 309 -14.57 8.51 -31.61
N ARG A 310 -15.50 7.98 -32.43
CA ARG A 310 -15.80 6.54 -32.56
C ARG A 310 -16.24 5.87 -31.27
N ALA A 311 -16.59 6.59 -30.22
CA ALA A 311 -17.13 6.00 -29.00
C ALA A 311 -18.51 5.35 -29.27
N ASN A 312 -18.78 4.25 -28.57
CA ASN A 312 -20.08 3.61 -28.61
C ASN A 312 -20.91 4.03 -27.38
N LEU A 313 -21.91 4.89 -27.61
CA LEU A 313 -22.83 5.43 -26.62
C LEU A 313 -24.26 4.83 -26.77
N GLN A 314 -24.40 3.70 -27.44
CA GLN A 314 -25.70 3.09 -27.65
C GLN A 314 -26.44 2.83 -26.33
N ASN A 315 -27.69 3.30 -26.24
CA ASN A 315 -28.53 3.22 -25.06
C ASN A 315 -27.91 3.90 -23.80
N ALA A 316 -26.92 4.77 -23.93
CA ALA A 316 -26.38 5.53 -22.80
C ALA A 316 -27.34 6.66 -22.38
N ASP A 317 -27.34 6.99 -21.10
CA ASP A 317 -28.06 8.15 -20.58
C ASP A 317 -27.11 9.35 -20.41
N LEU A 318 -27.22 10.32 -21.34
CA LEU A 318 -26.49 11.59 -21.32
C LEU A 318 -27.38 12.76 -20.85
N SER A 319 -28.54 12.47 -20.23
CA SER A 319 -29.45 13.53 -19.82
C SER A 319 -28.71 14.59 -18.98
N LYS A 320 -28.94 15.88 -19.29
CA LYS A 320 -28.29 17.03 -18.64
C LYS A 320 -26.75 17.05 -18.70
N ALA A 321 -26.14 16.22 -19.53
CA ALA A 321 -24.67 16.25 -19.70
C ALA A 321 -24.23 17.51 -20.46
N VAL A 322 -23.05 18.03 -20.15
CA VAL A 322 -22.40 19.14 -20.85
C VAL A 322 -21.44 18.58 -21.89
N LEU A 323 -21.73 18.87 -23.18
CA LEU A 323 -20.96 18.41 -24.35
C LEU A 323 -20.30 19.56 -25.11
N SER A 324 -20.10 20.71 -24.46
CA SER A 324 -19.51 21.91 -25.09
C SER A 324 -18.16 21.57 -25.70
N ASN A 325 -18.01 21.80 -27.01
CA ASN A 325 -16.80 21.48 -27.77
C ASN A 325 -16.33 20.01 -27.70
N ALA A 326 -17.19 19.08 -27.32
CA ALA A 326 -16.87 17.66 -27.34
C ALA A 326 -16.79 17.13 -28.79
N ASN A 327 -15.80 16.29 -29.09
CA ASN A 327 -15.67 15.64 -30.39
C ASN A 327 -16.47 14.33 -30.40
N LEU A 328 -17.58 14.30 -31.13
CA LEU A 328 -18.47 13.13 -31.31
C LEU A 328 -18.33 12.50 -32.71
N LEU A 329 -17.25 12.79 -33.45
CA LEU A 329 -17.08 12.29 -34.82
C LEU A 329 -17.21 10.76 -34.84
N SER A 330 -18.15 10.25 -35.65
CA SER A 330 -18.43 8.81 -35.77
C SER A 330 -18.83 8.11 -34.46
N ALA A 331 -19.24 8.82 -33.44
CA ALA A 331 -19.80 8.23 -32.22
C ALA A 331 -21.18 7.59 -32.53
N LYS A 332 -21.45 6.43 -31.91
CA LYS A 332 -22.73 5.73 -32.05
C LYS A 332 -23.66 6.15 -30.90
N LEU A 333 -24.80 6.78 -31.25
CA LEU A 333 -25.75 7.36 -30.29
C LEU A 333 -27.14 6.70 -30.35
N GLU A 334 -27.29 5.58 -31.05
CA GLU A 334 -28.58 4.93 -31.21
C GLU A 334 -29.17 4.57 -29.83
N GLY A 335 -30.39 5.03 -29.57
CA GLY A 335 -31.10 4.82 -28.30
C GLY A 335 -30.53 5.61 -27.11
N ALA A 336 -29.57 6.49 -27.32
CA ALA A 336 -29.04 7.34 -26.25
C ALA A 336 -30.09 8.40 -25.83
N ASN A 337 -30.18 8.63 -24.51
CA ASN A 337 -30.97 9.73 -23.95
C ASN A 337 -30.15 11.02 -23.97
N LEU A 338 -30.61 12.02 -24.74
CA LEU A 338 -29.94 13.32 -24.90
C LEU A 338 -30.77 14.46 -24.30
N GLU A 339 -31.71 14.20 -23.43
CA GLU A 339 -32.61 15.20 -22.84
C GLU A 339 -31.82 16.24 -22.03
N GLY A 340 -31.98 17.52 -22.37
CA GLY A 340 -31.35 18.62 -21.61
C GLY A 340 -29.83 18.71 -21.71
N ILE A 341 -29.19 18.10 -22.73
CA ILE A 341 -27.75 18.27 -22.96
C ILE A 341 -27.39 19.73 -23.29
N ILE A 342 -26.18 20.16 -22.89
CA ILE A 342 -25.61 21.49 -23.20
C ILE A 342 -24.52 21.30 -24.24
N ARG A 343 -24.56 22.12 -25.35
CA ARG A 343 -23.62 22.05 -26.50
C ARG A 343 -23.02 23.42 -26.90
N GLU A 344 -23.13 24.39 -26.06
CA GLU A 344 -22.59 25.75 -26.36
C GLU A 344 -21.06 25.79 -26.29
#